data_a5b85f913332902fb13124ac199deaec
#
_entry.id   a5b85f913332902fb13124ac199deaec
#
_cell.length_a   1.000
_cell.length_b   1.000
_cell.length_c   1.000
_cell.angle_alpha   90.00
_cell.angle_beta   90.00
_cell.angle_gamma   90.00
#
_symmetry.space_group_name_H-M   'P 1'
#
loop_
_entity.id
_entity.type
_entity.pdbx_description
1 polymer ?
#
loop_
_entity_poly.entity_id
_entity_poly.type
_entity_poly.pdbx_seq_one_letter_code
_entity_poly.pdbx_strand_id
1 'polypeptide(L)'
;MAIASGLPAGFNADTYDMIVVGAGYAGSVCARRLAEACGFHVAVIERRDHIAGNAYDYVDDAGILVHKYGPHIYHTQSDRVHQFLSRFTEWTNYQHKVLANIHGTLMPVPFNHKSLKLAFGEE
;
A
#
# COMPACT_ATOMS: atom_id res chain seq x y z
N MET A 1 -0.97 15.81 -13.27
CA MET A 1 0.47 15.76 -13.63
C MET A 1 0.62 14.66 -14.67
N ALA A 2 0.86 15.01 -15.92
CA ALA A 2 1.03 14.02 -17.00
C ALA A 2 2.43 13.40 -16.86
N ILE A 3 2.51 12.08 -16.73
CA ILE A 3 3.77 11.37 -16.74
C ILE A 3 4.14 11.11 -18.19
N ALA A 4 5.12 11.85 -18.66
CA ALA A 4 5.76 11.53 -19.91
C ALA A 4 6.48 10.17 -19.79
N SER A 5 6.42 9.37 -20.84
CA SER A 5 7.24 8.17 -21.00
C SER A 5 8.72 8.58 -21.10
N GLY A 6 9.37 8.84 -19.97
CA GLY A 6 10.77 9.28 -19.92
C GLY A 6 11.04 10.17 -18.71
N LEU A 7 12.30 10.51 -18.50
CA LEU A 7 12.70 11.48 -17.48
C LEU A 7 12.17 12.86 -17.85
N PRO A 8 11.76 13.68 -16.86
CA PRO A 8 11.26 15.04 -17.14
C PRO A 8 12.32 15.89 -17.84
N ALA A 9 11.85 16.78 -18.71
CA ALA A 9 12.74 17.72 -19.40
C ALA A 9 13.53 18.52 -18.36
N GLY A 10 14.84 18.57 -18.50
CA GLY A 10 15.75 19.24 -17.58
C GLY A 10 16.17 18.39 -16.35
N PHE A 11 15.79 17.11 -16.29
CA PHE A 11 16.32 16.23 -15.26
C PHE A 11 17.83 16.07 -15.45
N ASN A 12 18.58 16.42 -14.42
CA ASN A 12 20.03 16.21 -14.36
C ASN A 12 20.36 15.26 -13.22
N ALA A 13 20.80 14.05 -13.56
CA ALA A 13 21.15 13.02 -12.58
C ALA A 13 22.32 13.45 -11.68
N ASP A 14 23.24 14.27 -12.15
CA ASP A 14 24.43 14.71 -11.44
C ASP A 14 24.11 15.65 -10.26
N THR A 15 22.86 16.13 -10.16
CA THR A 15 22.40 16.94 -9.02
C THR A 15 21.96 16.12 -7.81
N TYR A 16 21.92 14.81 -7.95
CA TYR A 16 21.48 13.89 -6.89
C TYR A 16 22.57 12.92 -6.50
N ASP A 17 22.71 12.67 -5.21
CA ASP A 17 23.62 11.67 -4.68
C ASP A 17 23.13 10.24 -4.95
N MET A 18 21.81 10.07 -5.06
CA MET A 18 21.19 8.77 -5.25
C MET A 18 19.89 8.87 -6.07
N ILE A 19 19.69 7.87 -6.93
CA ILE A 19 18.44 7.70 -7.67
C ILE A 19 17.77 6.39 -7.21
N VAL A 20 16.52 6.49 -6.77
CA VAL A 20 15.66 5.36 -6.39
C VAL A 20 14.59 5.18 -7.47
N VAL A 21 14.52 3.99 -8.06
CA VAL A 21 13.54 3.67 -9.10
C VAL A 21 12.37 2.92 -8.47
N GLY A 22 11.19 3.52 -8.56
CA GLY A 22 9.94 3.04 -7.99
C GLY A 22 9.56 3.75 -6.69
N ALA A 23 8.34 4.30 -6.65
CA ALA A 23 7.77 5.01 -5.50
C ALA A 23 6.75 4.15 -4.71
N GLY A 24 6.91 2.84 -4.73
CA GLY A 24 6.22 1.94 -3.81
C GLY A 24 6.85 1.98 -2.40
N TYR A 25 6.36 1.17 -1.46
CA TYR A 25 6.86 1.16 -0.08
C TYR A 25 8.38 0.99 0.02
N ALA A 26 8.95 0.04 -0.71
CA ALA A 26 10.40 -0.23 -0.66
C ALA A 26 11.22 0.99 -1.10
N GLY A 27 10.88 1.58 -2.25
CA GLY A 27 11.60 2.75 -2.77
C GLY A 27 11.41 3.98 -1.89
N SER A 28 10.18 4.23 -1.42
CA SER A 28 9.90 5.37 -0.55
C SER A 28 10.63 5.28 0.79
N VAL A 29 10.66 4.10 1.41
CA VAL A 29 11.40 3.88 2.67
C VAL A 29 12.89 4.00 2.44
N CYS A 30 13.42 3.43 1.35
CA CYS A 30 14.84 3.53 1.01
C CYS A 30 15.26 4.99 0.81
N ALA A 31 14.52 5.73 -0.02
CA ALA A 31 14.79 7.14 -0.30
C ALA A 31 14.75 7.99 0.99
N ARG A 32 13.73 7.77 1.82
CA ARG A 32 13.60 8.47 3.09
C ARG A 32 14.76 8.18 4.05
N ARG A 33 15.16 6.91 4.15
CA ARG A 33 16.27 6.51 5.01
C ARG A 33 17.61 7.05 4.54
N LEU A 34 17.87 7.07 3.24
CA LEU A 34 19.08 7.65 2.65
C LEU A 34 19.15 9.15 2.92
N ALA A 35 18.04 9.87 2.72
CA ALA A 35 17.98 11.30 3.00
C ALA A 35 18.18 11.61 4.50
N GLU A 36 17.53 10.86 5.40
CA GLU A 36 17.63 11.11 6.85
C GLU A 36 18.96 10.69 7.46
N ALA A 37 19.47 9.52 7.09
CA ALA A 37 20.65 8.96 7.76
C ALA A 37 21.98 9.40 7.11
N CYS A 38 21.97 9.66 5.81
CA CYS A 38 23.16 10.01 5.04
C CYS A 38 23.19 11.50 4.61
N GLY A 39 22.08 12.20 4.75
CA GLY A 39 21.94 13.58 4.25
C GLY A 39 21.93 13.66 2.73
N PHE A 40 21.64 12.58 2.02
CA PHE A 40 21.68 12.53 0.56
C PHE A 40 20.53 13.29 -0.08
N HIS A 41 20.82 13.95 -1.19
CA HIS A 41 19.82 14.40 -2.15
C HIS A 41 19.36 13.20 -2.98
N VAL A 42 18.13 12.76 -2.77
CA VAL A 42 17.60 11.55 -3.40
C VAL A 42 16.51 11.91 -4.41
N ALA A 43 16.70 11.50 -5.68
CA ALA A 43 15.63 11.51 -6.66
C ALA A 43 14.86 10.19 -6.61
N VAL A 44 13.54 10.25 -6.65
CA VAL A 44 12.67 9.06 -6.80
C VAL A 44 11.99 9.14 -8.16
N ILE A 45 12.20 8.11 -8.97
CA ILE A 45 11.62 8.01 -10.32
C ILE A 45 10.54 6.93 -10.29
N GLU A 46 9.32 7.28 -10.68
CA GLU A 46 8.18 6.36 -10.76
C GLU A 46 7.64 6.32 -12.20
N ARG A 47 7.36 5.13 -12.68
CA ARG A 47 6.80 4.92 -14.02
C ARG A 47 5.30 5.19 -14.09
N ARG A 48 4.58 4.92 -12.99
CA ARG A 48 3.12 5.12 -12.91
C ARG A 48 2.79 6.60 -12.72
N ASP A 49 1.55 6.96 -13.00
CA ASP A 49 0.99 8.30 -12.78
C ASP A 49 0.65 8.59 -11.31
N HIS A 50 1.07 7.72 -10.42
CA HIS A 50 0.85 7.81 -8.98
C HIS A 50 2.01 7.18 -8.19
N ILE A 51 2.18 7.60 -6.97
CA ILE A 51 3.07 6.99 -5.97
C ILE A 51 2.39 5.81 -5.26
N ALA A 52 3.01 5.25 -4.23
CA ALA A 52 2.56 4.15 -3.39
C ALA A 52 2.56 2.77 -4.05
N GLY A 53 2.89 2.66 -5.35
CA GLY A 53 2.98 1.35 -6.01
C GLY A 53 1.65 0.59 -5.99
N ASN A 54 1.67 -0.67 -5.55
CA ASN A 54 0.46 -1.49 -5.44
C ASN A 54 -0.41 -1.16 -4.22
N ALA A 55 0.06 -0.33 -3.32
CA ALA A 55 -0.71 0.17 -2.18
C ALA A 55 -1.38 1.52 -2.48
N TYR A 56 -1.58 1.83 -3.75
CA TYR A 56 -2.23 3.06 -4.16
C TYR A 56 -3.76 2.94 -4.02
N ASP A 57 -4.31 3.93 -3.31
CA ASP A 57 -5.74 4.14 -3.14
C ASP A 57 -6.15 5.43 -3.84
N TYR A 58 -7.39 5.47 -4.28
CA TYR A 58 -8.00 6.68 -4.83
C TYR A 58 -9.46 6.76 -4.43
N VAL A 59 -10.01 7.95 -4.48
CA VAL A 59 -11.45 8.16 -4.28
C VAL A 59 -12.11 8.12 -5.64
N ASP A 60 -13.11 7.26 -5.81
CA ASP A 60 -13.88 7.12 -7.04
C ASP A 60 -14.92 8.25 -7.21
N ASP A 61 -15.64 8.23 -8.32
CA ASP A 61 -16.66 9.25 -8.65
C ASP A 61 -17.84 9.26 -7.65
N ALA A 62 -18.03 8.19 -6.89
CA ALA A 62 -19.03 8.10 -5.83
C ALA A 62 -18.52 8.58 -4.47
N GLY A 63 -17.27 9.02 -4.38
CA GLY A 63 -16.62 9.45 -3.14
C GLY A 63 -16.13 8.30 -2.26
N ILE A 64 -15.99 7.10 -2.80
CA ILE A 64 -15.57 5.91 -2.07
C ILE A 64 -14.07 5.71 -2.25
N LEU A 65 -13.36 5.46 -1.15
CA LEU A 65 -11.95 5.08 -1.18
C LEU A 65 -11.78 3.66 -1.69
N VAL A 66 -11.07 3.49 -2.81
CA VAL A 66 -10.91 2.23 -3.51
C VAL A 66 -9.43 1.84 -3.60
N HIS A 67 -9.14 0.58 -3.29
CA HIS A 67 -7.82 -0.02 -3.52
C HIS A 67 -7.65 -0.39 -5.00
N LYS A 68 -6.81 0.35 -5.74
CA LYS A 68 -6.67 0.18 -7.20
C LYS A 68 -6.17 -1.20 -7.63
N TYR A 69 -5.29 -1.81 -6.83
CA TYR A 69 -4.61 -3.07 -7.18
C TYR A 69 -5.01 -4.25 -6.28
N GLY A 70 -6.14 -4.14 -5.62
CA GLY A 70 -6.65 -5.14 -4.70
C GLY A 70 -6.39 -4.79 -3.23
N PRO A 71 -7.07 -5.49 -2.32
CA PRO A 71 -7.01 -5.18 -0.89
C PRO A 71 -5.59 -5.25 -0.36
N HIS A 72 -5.17 -4.20 0.33
CA HIS A 72 -3.92 -4.15 1.05
C HIS A 72 -4.18 -3.55 2.43
N ILE A 73 -3.92 -4.32 3.46
CA ILE A 73 -4.20 -3.95 4.84
C ILE A 73 -2.88 -4.04 5.58
N TYR A 74 -2.56 -2.97 6.29
CA TYR A 74 -1.35 -2.94 7.09
C TYR A 74 -1.47 -3.88 8.28
N HIS A 75 -0.49 -4.75 8.43
CA HIS A 75 -0.30 -5.56 9.63
C HIS A 75 1.21 -5.77 9.86
N THR A 76 1.64 -5.76 11.09
CA THR A 76 3.03 -6.03 11.47
C THR A 76 3.11 -6.56 12.90
N GLN A 77 4.15 -7.34 13.18
CA GLN A 77 4.55 -7.74 14.52
C GLN A 77 5.81 -7.01 14.98
N SER A 78 6.29 -6.06 14.18
CA SER A 78 7.50 -5.30 14.47
C SER A 78 7.17 -3.90 14.96
N ASP A 79 7.43 -3.63 16.23
CA ASP A 79 7.27 -2.29 16.83
C ASP A 79 8.11 -1.24 16.11
N ARG A 80 9.31 -1.61 15.65
CA ARG A 80 10.17 -0.71 14.88
C ARG A 80 9.53 -0.26 13.57
N VAL A 81 8.87 -1.18 12.86
CA VAL A 81 8.15 -0.88 11.61
C VAL A 81 6.94 -0.01 11.91
N HIS A 82 6.17 -0.37 12.93
CA HIS A 82 5.00 0.38 13.34
C HIS A 82 5.36 1.83 13.73
N GLN A 83 6.35 2.02 14.59
CA GLN A 83 6.83 3.34 15.01
C GLN A 83 7.35 4.17 13.82
N PHE A 84 8.08 3.54 12.89
CA PHE A 84 8.58 4.25 11.71
C PHE A 84 7.43 4.75 10.82
N LEU A 85 6.48 3.89 10.51
CA LEU A 85 5.36 4.24 9.62
C LEU A 85 4.37 5.21 10.27
N SER A 86 4.15 5.12 11.58
CA SER A 86 3.31 6.05 12.35
C SER A 86 3.79 7.50 12.35
N ARG A 87 4.99 7.76 11.86
CA ARG A 87 5.49 9.13 11.61
C ARG A 87 4.83 9.80 10.40
N PHE A 88 4.18 9.04 9.54
CA PHE A 88 3.67 9.50 8.24
C PHE A 88 2.16 9.34 8.10
N THR A 89 1.51 8.63 9.01
CA THR A 89 0.06 8.36 8.92
C THR A 89 -0.56 8.14 10.30
N GLU A 90 -1.84 8.35 10.38
CA GLU A 90 -2.69 7.89 11.48
C GLU A 90 -3.34 6.57 11.09
N TRP A 91 -3.45 5.64 12.06
CA TRP A 91 -3.98 4.31 11.81
C TRP A 91 -5.47 4.26 12.17
N THR A 92 -6.28 3.71 11.26
CA THR A 92 -7.67 3.36 11.56
C THR A 92 -7.72 1.93 12.09
N ASN A 93 -8.52 1.71 13.15
CA ASN A 93 -8.73 0.37 13.67
C ASN A 93 -9.72 -0.38 12.76
N TYR A 94 -9.18 -0.97 11.70
CA TYR A 94 -9.94 -1.72 10.71
C TYR A 94 -9.74 -3.23 10.90
N GLN A 95 -10.83 -3.97 11.01
CA GLN A 95 -10.82 -5.44 11.03
C GLN A 95 -11.39 -5.96 9.72
N HIS A 96 -10.54 -6.56 8.92
CA HIS A 96 -10.93 -7.15 7.64
C HIS A 96 -11.78 -8.40 7.85
N LYS A 97 -12.97 -8.43 7.21
CA LYS A 97 -13.86 -9.59 7.23
C LYS A 97 -14.28 -9.88 5.80
N VAL A 98 -13.87 -11.02 5.30
CA VAL A 98 -14.29 -11.52 3.99
C VAL A 98 -15.44 -12.49 4.15
N LEU A 99 -16.49 -12.29 3.38
CA LEU A 99 -17.63 -13.19 3.31
C LEU A 99 -17.80 -13.65 1.86
N ALA A 100 -17.92 -14.96 1.67
CA ALA A 100 -18.34 -15.54 0.40
C ALA A 100 -19.87 -15.73 0.40
N ASN A 101 -20.52 -15.39 -0.68
CA ASN A 101 -21.93 -15.73 -0.88
C ASN A 101 -22.00 -17.08 -1.59
N ILE A 102 -22.45 -18.11 -0.88
CA ILE A 102 -22.60 -19.47 -1.39
C ILE A 102 -24.08 -19.81 -1.37
N HIS A 103 -24.71 -19.81 -2.54
CA HIS A 103 -26.16 -20.07 -2.70
C HIS A 103 -27.05 -19.21 -1.77
N GLY A 104 -26.72 -17.93 -1.62
CA GLY A 104 -27.47 -17.02 -0.76
C GLY A 104 -27.02 -16.98 0.72
N THR A 105 -26.16 -17.90 1.14
CA THR A 105 -25.62 -17.94 2.51
C THR A 105 -24.26 -17.25 2.56
N LEU A 106 -24.11 -16.26 3.45
CA LEU A 106 -22.85 -15.57 3.67
C LEU A 106 -21.95 -16.37 4.63
N MET A 107 -20.84 -16.86 4.11
CA MET A 107 -19.86 -17.65 4.88
C MET A 107 -18.54 -16.88 5.07
N PRO A 108 -17.94 -16.90 6.26
CA PRO A 108 -16.62 -16.35 6.48
C PRO A 108 -15.52 -17.03 5.66
N VAL A 109 -14.60 -16.23 5.10
CA VAL A 109 -13.42 -16.68 4.37
C VAL A 109 -12.18 -16.07 5.04
N PRO A 110 -11.11 -16.83 5.30
CA PRO A 110 -10.94 -18.28 5.08
C PRO A 110 -11.86 -19.13 5.95
N PHE A 111 -12.05 -20.39 5.56
CA PHE A 111 -12.88 -21.35 6.30
C PHE A 111 -12.45 -21.44 7.76
N ASN A 112 -13.43 -21.41 8.65
CA ASN A 112 -13.25 -21.50 10.09
C ASN A 112 -14.43 -22.26 10.72
N HIS A 113 -14.43 -22.40 12.05
CA HIS A 113 -15.48 -23.12 12.77
C HIS A 113 -16.90 -22.60 12.49
N LYS A 114 -17.05 -21.28 12.29
CA LYS A 114 -18.34 -20.69 11.91
C LYS A 114 -18.77 -21.09 10.51
N SER A 115 -17.84 -21.18 9.56
CA SER A 115 -18.13 -21.64 8.20
C SER A 115 -18.58 -23.11 8.19
N LEU A 116 -17.95 -23.96 9.01
CA LEU A 116 -18.33 -25.36 9.16
C LEU A 116 -19.74 -25.51 9.74
N LYS A 117 -20.05 -24.78 10.81
CA LYS A 117 -21.40 -24.79 11.39
C LYS A 117 -22.47 -24.33 10.40
N LEU A 118 -22.20 -23.30 9.60
CA LEU A 118 -23.12 -22.81 8.58
C LEU A 118 -23.31 -23.80 7.44
N ALA A 119 -22.28 -24.59 7.10
CA ALA A 119 -22.33 -25.54 6.00
C ALA A 119 -22.97 -26.89 6.39
N PHE A 120 -22.72 -27.37 7.60
CA PHE A 120 -23.04 -28.73 8.01
C PHE A 120 -23.99 -28.82 9.22
N GLY A 121 -24.37 -27.69 9.80
CA GLY A 121 -25.17 -27.66 11.03
C GLY A 121 -24.35 -27.76 12.31
N GLU A 122 -25.03 -27.63 13.44
CA GLU A 122 -24.40 -27.84 14.75
C GLU A 122 -24.52 -29.33 15.11
N GLU A 123 -23.45 -30.11 15.09
CA GLU A 123 -23.28 -31.34 15.84
C GLU A 123 -22.41 -31.10 17.06
#